data_4e193d9f2b902241b84893e1759e5b4b
#
_entry.id   4e193d9f2b902241b84893e1759e5b4b
#
_cell.length_a   1.000
_cell.length_b   1.000
_cell.length_c   1.000
_cell.angle_alpha   90.00
_cell.angle_beta   90.00
_cell.angle_gamma   90.00
#
_symmetry.space_group_name_H-M   'P 1'
#
loop_
_entity.id
_entity.type
_entity.pdbx_description
1 polymer ?
#
loop_
_entity_poly.entity_id
_entity_poly.type
_entity_poly.pdbx_seq_one_letter_code
_entity_poly.pdbx_strand_id
1 'polypeptide(L)'
;MTAVQAQVVAHYTSPLVERIRAAGGTLTLGDLTIRLAKEFGFCYGVERAIDLAYAAVKAYPDRRIVLLGEIIHNPEVNDQIRRMGIVTITSKPSDEEIAQLQPEDIVIIPAFGTEVATRRKLEARGCEFVDTT
;
A
#
# COMPACT_ATOMS: atom_id res chain seq x y z
N MET A 1 -11.44 -3.56 15.71
CA MET A 1 -11.02 -3.23 14.33
C MET A 1 -11.08 -1.72 14.17
N THR A 2 -9.98 -1.09 13.75
CA THR A 2 -9.95 0.36 13.52
C THR A 2 -10.73 0.72 12.25
N ALA A 3 -11.12 1.99 12.09
CA ALA A 3 -11.79 2.45 10.86
C ALA A 3 -10.93 2.30 9.60
N VAL A 4 -9.60 2.30 9.74
CA VAL A 4 -8.65 2.02 8.66
C VAL A 4 -8.72 0.55 8.27
N GLN A 5 -8.59 -0.37 9.23
CA GLN A 5 -8.66 -1.81 8.98
C GLN A 5 -9.99 -2.23 8.34
N ALA A 6 -11.11 -1.65 8.76
CA ALA A 6 -12.40 -1.93 8.13
C ALA A 6 -12.42 -1.53 6.65
N GLN A 7 -11.81 -0.41 6.29
CA GLN A 7 -11.70 0.05 4.90
C GLN A 7 -10.78 -0.84 4.07
N VAL A 8 -9.62 -1.22 4.61
CA VAL A 8 -8.67 -2.14 3.97
C VAL A 8 -9.35 -3.50 3.69
N VAL A 9 -10.00 -4.08 4.70
CA VAL A 9 -10.73 -5.34 4.55
C VAL A 9 -11.79 -5.23 3.44
N ALA A 10 -12.58 -4.14 3.41
CA ALA A 10 -13.60 -3.95 2.40
C ALA A 10 -13.05 -3.90 0.97
N HIS A 11 -11.84 -3.35 0.77
CA HIS A 11 -11.22 -3.27 -0.56
C HIS A 11 -10.59 -4.60 -1.01
N TYR A 12 -10.08 -5.41 -0.09
CA TYR A 12 -9.29 -6.60 -0.44
C TYR A 12 -9.99 -7.93 -0.09
N THR A 13 -11.27 -7.92 0.28
CA THR A 13 -12.05 -9.13 0.49
C THR A 13 -12.79 -9.54 -0.79
N SER A 14 -12.64 -10.81 -1.19
CA SER A 14 -13.34 -11.39 -2.32
C SER A 14 -14.56 -12.17 -1.87
N PRO A 15 -15.79 -11.77 -2.26
CA PRO A 15 -17.01 -12.53 -1.93
C PRO A 15 -16.98 -13.98 -2.44
N LEU A 16 -16.31 -14.22 -3.58
CA LEU A 16 -16.15 -15.57 -4.12
C LEU A 16 -15.27 -16.42 -3.20
N VAL A 17 -14.13 -15.88 -2.76
CA VAL A 17 -13.22 -16.58 -1.83
C VAL A 17 -13.94 -16.90 -0.52
N GLU A 18 -14.70 -15.95 0.04
CA GLU A 18 -15.46 -16.16 1.27
C GLU A 18 -16.53 -17.25 1.11
N ARG A 19 -17.22 -17.31 -0.03
CA ARG A 19 -18.19 -18.38 -0.34
C ARG A 19 -17.51 -19.75 -0.41
N ILE A 20 -16.34 -19.85 -1.07
CA ILE A 20 -15.60 -21.12 -1.17
C ILE A 20 -15.11 -21.54 0.22
N ARG A 21 -14.62 -20.57 1.02
CA ARG A 21 -14.18 -20.83 2.40
C ARG A 21 -15.33 -21.37 3.26
N ALA A 22 -16.49 -20.75 3.21
CA ALA A 22 -17.68 -21.17 3.93
C ALA A 22 -18.20 -22.56 3.49
N ALA A 23 -17.95 -22.95 2.23
CA ALA A 23 -18.29 -24.26 1.69
C ALA A 23 -17.21 -25.34 1.94
N GLY A 24 -16.29 -25.10 2.88
CA GLY A 24 -15.24 -26.06 3.24
C GLY A 24 -13.96 -25.95 2.43
N GLY A 25 -13.74 -24.82 1.77
CA GLY A 25 -12.50 -24.48 1.08
C GLY A 25 -12.30 -25.16 -0.27
N THR A 26 -13.35 -25.77 -0.82
CA THR A 26 -13.29 -26.47 -2.12
C THR A 26 -14.48 -26.05 -2.99
N LEU A 27 -14.21 -25.81 -4.27
CA LEU A 27 -15.21 -25.54 -5.30
C LEU A 27 -14.96 -26.47 -6.49
N THR A 28 -15.98 -27.23 -6.92
CA THR A 28 -15.92 -28.07 -8.11
C THR A 28 -16.83 -27.48 -9.20
N LEU A 29 -16.28 -27.34 -10.40
CA LEU A 29 -16.96 -26.85 -11.61
C LEU A 29 -16.66 -27.82 -12.76
N GLY A 30 -17.61 -28.71 -13.07
CA GLY A 30 -17.36 -29.79 -14.02
C GLY A 30 -16.17 -30.65 -13.58
N ASP A 31 -15.16 -30.74 -14.43
CA ASP A 31 -13.93 -31.52 -14.17
C ASP A 31 -12.86 -30.72 -13.40
N LEU A 32 -13.11 -29.43 -13.12
CA LEU A 32 -12.18 -28.57 -12.40
C LEU A 32 -12.52 -28.55 -10.91
N THR A 33 -11.52 -28.84 -10.07
CA THR A 33 -11.61 -28.69 -8.62
C THR A 33 -10.62 -27.63 -8.14
N ILE A 34 -11.13 -26.57 -7.54
CA ILE A 34 -10.37 -25.48 -6.92
C ILE A 34 -10.35 -25.72 -5.41
N ARG A 35 -9.16 -25.71 -4.82
CA ARG A 35 -8.97 -25.78 -3.37
C ARG A 35 -8.27 -24.53 -2.87
N LEU A 36 -8.84 -23.89 -1.86
CA LEU A 36 -8.17 -22.79 -1.18
C LEU A 36 -7.05 -23.31 -0.29
N ALA A 37 -5.94 -22.59 -0.24
CA ALA A 37 -4.91 -22.81 0.78
C ALA A 37 -5.51 -22.56 2.17
N LYS A 38 -4.94 -23.14 3.22
CA LYS A 38 -5.37 -22.90 4.60
C LYS A 38 -5.08 -21.45 5.01
N GLU A 39 -3.89 -20.98 4.67
CA GLU A 39 -3.41 -19.63 4.93
C GLU A 39 -3.09 -18.95 3.61
N PHE A 40 -3.67 -17.82 3.37
CA PHE A 40 -3.43 -16.96 2.20
C PHE A 40 -3.87 -15.53 2.48
N GLY A 41 -3.38 -14.58 1.69
CA GLY A 41 -3.59 -13.16 1.86
C GLY A 41 -2.27 -12.41 1.95
N PHE A 42 -2.31 -11.22 2.51
CA PHE A 42 -1.12 -10.44 2.75
C PHE A 42 -0.36 -10.96 3.98
N CYS A 43 0.97 -10.89 3.93
CA CYS A 43 1.77 -11.11 5.14
C CYS A 43 1.68 -9.87 6.04
N TYR A 44 2.05 -10.03 7.31
CA TYR A 44 1.99 -8.95 8.30
C TYR A 44 2.67 -7.64 7.84
N GLY A 45 3.85 -7.74 7.20
CA GLY A 45 4.56 -6.55 6.70
C GLY A 45 3.80 -5.82 5.60
N VAL A 46 3.17 -6.56 4.69
CA VAL A 46 2.33 -5.99 3.64
C VAL A 46 1.06 -5.35 4.21
N GLU A 47 0.37 -6.03 5.13
CA GLU A 47 -0.80 -5.47 5.81
C GLU A 47 -0.45 -4.17 6.52
N ARG A 48 0.65 -4.16 7.28
CA ARG A 48 1.14 -2.96 7.96
C ARG A 48 1.42 -1.80 7.00
N ALA A 49 2.07 -2.08 5.85
CA ALA A 49 2.37 -1.04 4.86
C ALA A 49 1.11 -0.43 4.27
N ILE A 50 0.13 -1.26 3.92
CA ILE A 50 -1.16 -0.82 3.41
C ILE A 50 -1.91 -0.02 4.48
N ASP A 51 -2.01 -0.51 5.71
CA ASP A 51 -2.67 0.17 6.82
C ASP A 51 -2.08 1.57 7.07
N LEU A 52 -0.75 1.69 7.03
CA LEU A 52 -0.07 2.98 7.20
C LEU A 52 -0.34 3.95 6.05
N ALA A 53 -0.40 3.47 4.80
CA ALA A 53 -0.76 4.31 3.67
C ALA A 53 -2.19 4.84 3.77
N TYR A 54 -3.15 3.99 4.16
CA TYR A 54 -4.54 4.41 4.42
C TYR A 54 -4.64 5.37 5.61
N ALA A 55 -3.87 5.11 6.66
CA ALA A 55 -3.81 5.99 7.83
C ALA A 55 -3.25 7.37 7.47
N ALA A 56 -2.22 7.43 6.60
CA ALA A 56 -1.64 8.69 6.12
C ALA A 56 -2.68 9.57 5.43
N VAL A 57 -3.51 9.02 4.56
CA VAL A 57 -4.58 9.79 3.89
C VAL A 57 -5.57 10.38 4.90
N LYS A 58 -5.88 9.65 5.97
CA LYS A 58 -6.77 10.15 7.03
C LYS A 58 -6.11 11.16 7.95
N ALA A 59 -4.83 10.99 8.23
CA ALA A 59 -4.08 11.86 9.14
C ALA A 59 -3.72 13.20 8.49
N TYR A 60 -3.55 13.22 7.17
CA TYR A 60 -3.07 14.38 6.40
C TYR A 60 -4.02 14.71 5.24
N PRO A 61 -5.32 15.03 5.52
CA PRO A 61 -6.34 15.19 4.47
C PRO A 61 -6.06 16.36 3.53
N ASP A 62 -5.34 17.38 4.00
CA ASP A 62 -5.05 18.63 3.26
C ASP A 62 -3.61 18.69 2.72
N ARG A 63 -2.82 17.64 2.89
CA ARG A 63 -1.43 17.57 2.44
C ARG A 63 -1.27 16.63 1.24
N ARG A 64 -0.37 16.98 0.34
CA ARG A 64 0.02 16.09 -0.75
C ARG A 64 0.81 14.91 -0.18
N ILE A 65 0.37 13.70 -0.52
CA ILE A 65 1.02 12.45 -0.12
C ILE A 65 1.70 11.86 -1.35
N VAL A 66 2.99 11.58 -1.22
CA VAL A 66 3.84 11.07 -2.30
C VAL A 66 4.42 9.73 -1.90
N LEU A 67 4.23 8.71 -2.72
CA LEU A 67 4.79 7.37 -2.53
C LEU A 67 6.03 7.20 -3.40
N LEU A 68 7.12 6.69 -2.83
CA LEU A 68 8.33 6.31 -3.55
C LEU A 68 8.18 4.94 -4.21
N GLY A 69 7.91 4.91 -5.51
CA GLY A 69 7.70 3.67 -6.24
C GLY A 69 6.36 3.03 -5.95
N GLU A 70 6.37 1.73 -5.72
CA GLU A 70 5.20 0.93 -5.38
C GLU A 70 5.17 0.61 -3.89
N ILE A 71 4.00 0.65 -3.26
CA ILE A 71 3.88 0.29 -1.84
C ILE A 71 4.27 -1.18 -1.62
N ILE A 72 3.85 -2.02 -2.54
CA ILE A 72 4.21 -3.44 -2.70
C ILE A 72 4.15 -3.80 -4.19
N HIS A 73 4.74 -4.92 -4.62
CA HIS A 73 4.66 -5.39 -6.00
C HIS A 73 3.32 -6.08 -6.29
N ASN A 74 2.24 -5.31 -6.20
CA ASN A 74 0.88 -5.75 -6.52
C ASN A 74 0.12 -4.63 -7.25
N PRO A 75 -0.20 -4.80 -8.55
CA PRO A 75 -0.85 -3.76 -9.35
C PRO A 75 -2.19 -3.30 -8.79
N GLU A 76 -3.03 -4.23 -8.28
CA GLU A 76 -4.34 -3.92 -7.71
C GLU A 76 -4.22 -3.01 -6.48
N VAL A 77 -3.26 -3.32 -5.60
CA VAL A 77 -2.97 -2.50 -4.42
C VAL A 77 -2.47 -1.12 -4.83
N ASN A 78 -1.53 -1.04 -5.77
CA ASN A 78 -0.98 0.23 -6.22
C ASN A 78 -2.03 1.08 -6.95
N ASP A 79 -2.94 0.47 -7.72
CA ASP A 79 -4.08 1.17 -8.32
C ASP A 79 -5.02 1.74 -7.27
N GLN A 80 -5.31 0.99 -6.22
CA GLN A 80 -6.14 1.46 -5.11
C GLN A 80 -5.48 2.62 -4.35
N ILE A 81 -4.18 2.54 -4.10
CA ILE A 81 -3.38 3.62 -3.48
C ILE A 81 -3.48 4.90 -4.32
N ARG A 82 -3.35 4.81 -5.65
CA ARG A 82 -3.50 5.97 -6.55
C ARG A 82 -4.93 6.55 -6.53
N ARG A 83 -5.96 5.69 -6.50
CA ARG A 83 -7.37 6.13 -6.38
C ARG A 83 -7.67 6.90 -5.10
N MET A 84 -6.89 6.68 -4.06
CA MET A 84 -6.98 7.43 -2.80
C MET A 84 -6.32 8.81 -2.86
N GLY A 85 -5.74 9.20 -4.00
CA GLY A 85 -5.09 10.49 -4.19
C GLY A 85 -3.60 10.51 -3.82
N ILE A 86 -2.99 9.36 -3.53
CA ILE A 86 -1.55 9.28 -3.30
C ILE A 86 -0.83 9.36 -4.65
N VAL A 87 0.06 10.33 -4.78
CA VAL A 87 0.88 10.52 -5.98
C VAL A 87 2.07 9.55 -5.92
N THR A 88 2.32 8.82 -6.99
CA THR A 88 3.47 7.93 -7.07
C THR A 88 4.57 8.57 -7.91
N ILE A 89 5.80 8.62 -7.40
CA ILE A 89 7.02 8.95 -8.15
C ILE A 89 7.90 7.71 -8.25
N THR A 90 9.04 7.79 -8.93
CA THR A 90 9.94 6.64 -9.06
C THR A 90 10.53 6.21 -7.72
N SER A 91 10.92 4.95 -7.59
CA SER A 91 11.59 4.43 -6.39
C SER A 91 13.01 5.00 -6.20
N LYS A 92 13.61 5.50 -7.30
CA LYS A 92 14.91 6.20 -7.34
C LYS A 92 14.71 7.55 -8.03
N PRO A 93 14.11 8.52 -7.33
CA PRO A 93 13.83 9.81 -7.92
C PRO A 93 15.11 10.56 -8.27
N SER A 94 15.09 11.26 -9.39
CA SER A 94 16.17 12.16 -9.78
C SER A 94 16.24 13.38 -8.85
N ASP A 95 17.34 14.13 -8.91
CA ASP A 95 17.46 15.36 -8.12
C ASP A 95 16.40 16.39 -8.52
N GLU A 96 15.98 16.43 -9.78
CA GLU A 96 14.88 17.28 -10.28
C GLU A 96 13.54 16.86 -9.71
N GLU A 97 13.25 15.56 -9.63
CA GLU A 97 12.00 15.05 -9.01
C GLU A 97 11.97 15.36 -7.52
N ILE A 98 13.09 15.19 -6.81
CA ILE A 98 13.23 15.55 -5.40
C ILE A 98 13.05 17.07 -5.21
N ALA A 99 13.61 17.89 -6.11
CA ALA A 99 13.47 19.34 -6.03
C ALA A 99 12.02 19.84 -6.19
N GLN A 100 11.14 19.05 -6.81
CA GLN A 100 9.71 19.37 -6.96
C GLN A 100 8.87 19.07 -5.69
N LEU A 101 9.44 18.34 -4.73
CA LEU A 101 8.78 18.09 -3.46
C LEU A 101 8.84 19.34 -2.57
N GLN A 102 7.76 19.58 -1.83
CA GLN A 102 7.64 20.68 -0.89
C GLN A 102 7.85 20.17 0.54
N PRO A 103 8.29 21.03 1.48
CA PRO A 103 8.43 20.64 2.90
C PRO A 103 7.13 20.14 3.52
N GLU A 104 5.99 20.57 2.99
CA GLU A 104 4.66 20.16 3.45
C GLU A 104 4.22 18.79 2.92
N ASP A 105 4.94 18.22 1.94
CA ASP A 105 4.60 16.90 1.41
C ASP A 105 4.87 15.81 2.43
N ILE A 106 3.97 14.82 2.45
CA ILE A 106 4.16 13.57 3.20
C ILE A 106 4.75 12.54 2.24
N VAL A 107 5.92 12.03 2.56
CA VAL A 107 6.58 11.00 1.73
C VAL A 107 6.41 9.64 2.37
N ILE A 108 5.73 8.72 1.66
CA ILE A 108 5.62 7.33 2.07
C ILE A 108 6.84 6.55 1.54
N ILE A 109 7.58 5.94 2.45
CA ILE A 109 8.63 4.97 2.13
C ILE A 109 7.96 3.60 2.03
N PRO A 110 8.07 2.88 0.89
CA PRO A 110 7.39 1.61 0.67
C PRO A 110 7.92 0.49 1.57
N ALA A 111 7.19 -0.63 1.61
CA ALA A 111 7.55 -1.80 2.43
C ALA A 111 8.98 -2.33 2.19
N PHE A 112 9.54 -2.06 1.02
CA PHE A 112 10.91 -2.46 0.64
C PHE A 112 12.00 -1.48 1.09
N GLY A 113 11.60 -0.33 1.68
CA GLY A 113 12.51 0.74 2.04
C GLY A 113 12.91 1.63 0.86
N THR A 114 13.91 2.46 1.09
CA THR A 114 14.57 3.29 0.08
C THR A 114 16.05 3.41 0.34
N GLU A 115 16.81 3.85 -0.65
CA GLU A 115 18.25 4.06 -0.49
C GLU A 115 18.54 5.17 0.54
N VAL A 116 19.55 4.98 1.36
CA VAL A 116 19.97 5.96 2.39
C VAL A 116 20.25 7.34 1.76
N ALA A 117 20.87 7.36 0.58
CA ALA A 117 21.16 8.60 -0.14
C ALA A 117 19.87 9.34 -0.53
N THR A 118 18.84 8.64 -1.05
CA THR A 118 17.53 9.20 -1.36
C THR A 118 16.86 9.75 -0.10
N ARG A 119 16.84 8.96 0.97
CA ARG A 119 16.26 9.40 2.25
C ARG A 119 16.88 10.70 2.76
N ARG A 120 18.22 10.79 2.76
CA ARG A 120 18.94 12.02 3.18
C ARG A 120 18.59 13.24 2.34
N LYS A 121 18.44 13.09 1.03
CA LYS A 121 18.03 14.19 0.14
C LYS A 121 16.61 14.67 0.46
N LEU A 122 15.70 13.74 0.74
CA LEU A 122 14.33 14.05 1.12
C LEU A 122 14.26 14.73 2.50
N GLU A 123 15.06 14.25 3.47
CA GLU A 123 15.21 14.88 4.79
C GLU A 123 15.72 16.32 4.67
N ALA A 124 16.70 16.55 3.78
CA ALA A 124 17.24 17.89 3.52
C ALA A 124 16.20 18.84 2.88
N ARG A 125 15.16 18.30 2.22
CA ARG A 125 14.01 19.10 1.71
C ARG A 125 13.00 19.45 2.81
N GLY A 126 13.10 18.85 3.98
CA GLY A 126 12.18 19.05 5.10
C GLY A 126 10.89 18.26 5.01
N CYS A 127 10.81 17.28 4.11
CA CYS A 127 9.63 16.41 3.99
C CYS A 127 9.41 15.56 5.26
N GLU A 128 8.15 15.34 5.60
CA GLU A 128 7.75 14.42 6.66
C GLU A 128 7.55 13.00 6.09
N PHE A 129 7.88 11.97 6.88
CA PHE A 129 7.85 10.59 6.41
C PHE A 129 6.79 9.73 7.09
N VAL A 130 6.17 8.85 6.30
CA VAL A 130 5.47 7.66 6.76
C VAL A 130 6.29 6.45 6.32
N ASP A 131 7.02 5.86 7.25
CA ASP A 131 7.89 4.71 7.01
C ASP A 131 7.10 3.42 7.17
N THR A 132 6.95 2.67 6.07
CA THR A 132 6.16 1.43 6.04
C THR A 132 7.03 0.17 6.01
N THR A 133 8.35 0.30 6.22
CA THR A 133 9.28 -0.86 6.29
C THR A 133 9.03 -1.76 7.48
#